data_3fb866239eea96dbb7b550b5a05d411e
#
_entry.id   3fb866239eea96dbb7b550b5a05d411e
#
_cell.length_a   1.000
_cell.length_b   1.000
_cell.length_c   1.000
_cell.angle_alpha   90.00
_cell.angle_beta   90.00
_cell.angle_gamma   90.00
#
_symmetry.space_group_name_H-M   'P 1'
#
loop_
_entity.id
_entity.type
_entity.pdbx_description
1 polymer ?
#
loop_
_entity_poly.entity_id
_entity_poly.type
_entity_poly.pdbx_seq_one_letter_code
_entity_poly.pdbx_strand_id
1 'polypeptide(L)'
;MKAATAVIDRRALRHNLQQVRRQAPQSRLIAVVKANAYGHGLLETAHTLQDADCYGVARIGEALMLRSGGIVKPILLLEGFFSAEDLPVLVANNIETAVHSIEQLEALEQAELARPVPLWMKLDTGMHRLGVRPEQAEAFYQRLCACRNVAQPVNIMSHFSRADEPESDATLKQIACFEQFARGKPGQRSVAASGGTLLWPDAHNEWVRPGIILYGVSPLDSGSGAEHGLQPAMTLKSSLIAVREHKAGEAVGYGGTWISPRDTRLGVVAMGYGDGYPRSAPTGTPILINGREVPIVGRVSMDMISVDLGPDAADKVGDEAVLWGPALPVERIAACTGISAYELITKLTQRVAMEYIGD
;
A
#
# COMPACT_ATOMS: atom_id res chain seq x y z
N MET A 1 -20.21 -11.24 18.95
CA MET A 1 -20.53 -10.35 17.84
C MET A 1 -19.52 -9.20 17.86
N LYS A 2 -18.82 -8.99 16.75
CA LYS A 2 -17.81 -7.92 16.62
C LYS A 2 -18.26 -6.95 15.53
N ALA A 3 -18.00 -5.67 15.73
CA ALA A 3 -18.10 -4.64 14.68
C ALA A 3 -16.92 -4.74 13.72
N ALA A 4 -16.74 -3.74 12.87
CA ALA A 4 -15.66 -3.67 11.87
C ALA A 4 -14.28 -4.02 12.46
N THR A 5 -13.67 -5.06 11.95
CA THR A 5 -12.38 -5.59 12.41
C THR A 5 -11.52 -5.97 11.20
N ALA A 6 -10.28 -5.50 11.18
CA ALA A 6 -9.26 -5.95 10.24
C ALA A 6 -8.36 -6.99 10.94
N VAL A 7 -8.42 -8.22 10.48
CA VAL A 7 -7.57 -9.31 10.97
C VAL A 7 -6.37 -9.40 10.03
N ILE A 8 -5.17 -9.23 10.58
CA ILE A 8 -3.91 -9.25 9.84
C ILE A 8 -3.18 -10.55 10.13
N ASP A 9 -2.95 -11.35 9.10
CA ASP A 9 -2.19 -12.60 9.19
C ASP A 9 -0.70 -12.32 8.97
N ARG A 10 0.09 -12.39 10.04
CA ARG A 10 1.54 -12.20 10.01
C ARG A 10 2.26 -13.25 9.15
N ARG A 11 1.73 -14.47 9.07
CA ARG A 11 2.30 -15.53 8.21
C ARG A 11 2.17 -15.16 6.74
N ALA A 12 1.03 -14.56 6.35
CA ALA A 12 0.84 -14.08 4.98
C ALA A 12 1.84 -12.97 4.64
N LEU A 13 2.07 -12.01 5.55
CA LEU A 13 3.09 -10.97 5.37
C LEU A 13 4.48 -11.58 5.16
N ARG A 14 4.89 -12.52 6.00
CA ARG A 14 6.19 -13.21 5.88
C ARG A 14 6.28 -14.03 4.60
N HIS A 15 5.20 -14.72 4.22
CA HIS A 15 5.12 -15.45 2.96
C HIS A 15 5.35 -14.52 1.76
N ASN A 16 4.67 -13.38 1.74
CA ASN A 16 4.79 -12.42 0.64
C ASN A 16 6.20 -11.84 0.55
N LEU A 17 6.84 -11.55 1.68
CA LEU A 17 8.23 -11.13 1.72
C LEU A 17 9.15 -12.18 1.06
N GLN A 18 8.96 -13.47 1.37
CA GLN A 18 9.72 -14.55 0.77
C GLN A 18 9.43 -14.70 -0.72
N GLN A 19 8.22 -14.46 -1.17
CA GLN A 19 7.90 -14.42 -2.60
C GLN A 19 8.67 -13.31 -3.33
N VAL A 20 8.75 -12.12 -2.75
CA VAL A 20 9.57 -11.03 -3.31
C VAL A 20 11.05 -11.44 -3.39
N ARG A 21 11.58 -12.08 -2.35
CA ARG A 21 12.95 -12.59 -2.34
C ARG A 21 13.21 -13.60 -3.47
N ARG A 22 12.23 -14.45 -3.77
CA ARG A 22 12.34 -15.42 -4.89
C ARG A 22 12.27 -14.72 -6.25
N GLN A 23 11.47 -13.68 -6.37
CA GLN A 23 11.36 -12.89 -7.62
C GLN A 23 12.64 -12.08 -7.90
N ALA A 24 13.26 -11.52 -6.87
CA ALA A 24 14.44 -10.68 -6.97
C ALA A 24 15.58 -11.19 -6.05
N PRO A 25 16.14 -12.40 -6.33
CA PRO A 25 17.06 -13.07 -5.39
C PRO A 25 18.40 -12.35 -5.23
N GLN A 26 18.79 -11.50 -6.16
CA GLN A 26 20.05 -10.73 -6.11
C GLN A 26 19.87 -9.33 -5.52
N SER A 27 18.63 -8.92 -5.25
CA SER A 27 18.34 -7.59 -4.75
C SER A 27 18.12 -7.59 -3.24
N ARG A 28 18.55 -6.51 -2.60
CA ARG A 28 18.09 -6.14 -1.26
C ARG A 28 16.68 -5.59 -1.34
N LEU A 29 15.98 -5.57 -0.22
CA LEU A 29 14.57 -5.28 -0.17
C LEU A 29 14.27 -4.12 0.78
N ILE A 30 13.67 -3.07 0.23
CA ILE A 30 13.04 -1.99 1.01
C ILE A 30 11.56 -2.33 1.14
N ALA A 31 11.14 -2.71 2.35
CA ALA A 31 9.72 -2.93 2.63
C ALA A 31 9.00 -1.59 2.78
N VAL A 32 8.07 -1.28 1.88
CA VAL A 32 7.33 -0.02 1.92
C VAL A 32 6.17 -0.16 2.90
N VAL A 33 6.25 0.58 4.01
CA VAL A 33 5.30 0.53 5.13
C VAL A 33 4.63 1.88 5.41
N LYS A 34 4.67 2.80 4.45
CA LYS A 34 3.97 4.09 4.53
C LYS A 34 2.45 3.92 4.68
N ALA A 35 1.76 5.00 5.03
CA ALA A 35 0.31 5.02 5.21
C ALA A 35 -0.17 3.92 6.17
N ASN A 36 0.43 3.87 7.37
CA ASN A 36 0.15 2.86 8.39
C ASN A 36 0.34 1.42 7.86
N ALA A 37 1.44 1.18 7.12
CA ALA A 37 1.70 -0.08 6.43
C ALA A 37 0.51 -0.49 5.53
N TYR A 38 0.08 0.42 4.64
CA TYR A 38 -1.09 0.20 3.77
C TYR A 38 -2.34 -0.25 4.56
N GLY A 39 -2.55 0.36 5.72
CA GLY A 39 -3.68 0.03 6.60
C GLY A 39 -3.52 -1.20 7.48
N HIS A 40 -2.36 -1.85 7.48
CA HIS A 40 -2.10 -3.09 8.22
C HIS A 40 -1.47 -2.89 9.61
N GLY A 41 -1.19 -1.64 9.98
CA GLY A 41 -0.52 -1.31 11.24
C GLY A 41 1.00 -1.20 11.10
N LEU A 42 1.53 0.02 11.27
CA LEU A 42 2.93 0.35 10.95
C LEU A 42 3.92 -0.48 11.75
N LEU A 43 3.84 -0.47 13.07
CA LEU A 43 4.82 -1.14 13.94
C LEU A 43 4.69 -2.66 13.88
N GLU A 44 3.49 -3.19 13.94
CA GLU A 44 3.23 -4.63 13.86
C GLU A 44 3.72 -5.21 12.54
N THR A 45 3.49 -4.52 11.43
CA THR A 45 3.98 -4.93 10.12
C THR A 45 5.50 -4.87 10.05
N ALA A 46 6.12 -3.79 10.51
CA ALA A 46 7.57 -3.65 10.48
C ALA A 46 8.26 -4.74 11.32
N HIS A 47 7.75 -5.04 12.50
CA HIS A 47 8.27 -6.14 13.33
C HIS A 47 8.05 -7.51 12.67
N THR A 48 6.93 -7.71 11.98
CA THR A 48 6.66 -8.95 11.25
C THR A 48 7.62 -9.14 10.08
N LEU A 49 7.93 -8.05 9.36
CA LEU A 49 8.82 -8.04 8.19
C LEU A 49 10.30 -7.81 8.56
N GLN A 50 10.74 -8.31 9.71
CA GLN A 50 12.12 -8.11 10.20
C GLN A 50 13.21 -8.64 9.26
N ASP A 51 12.87 -9.51 8.32
CA ASP A 51 13.81 -10.00 7.30
C ASP A 51 14.01 -9.01 6.13
N ALA A 52 13.26 -7.91 6.08
CA ALA A 52 13.54 -6.82 5.15
C ALA A 52 14.89 -6.17 5.45
N ASP A 53 15.54 -5.61 4.44
CA ASP A 53 16.85 -4.97 4.61
C ASP A 53 16.73 -3.50 5.02
N CYS A 54 15.61 -2.86 4.66
CA CYS A 54 15.30 -1.46 4.93
C CYS A 54 13.78 -1.27 4.96
N TYR A 55 13.31 -0.23 5.62
CA TYR A 55 11.90 0.19 5.56
C TYR A 55 11.76 1.51 4.81
N GLY A 56 10.78 1.58 3.91
CA GLY A 56 10.44 2.80 3.18
C GLY A 56 9.17 3.44 3.72
N VAL A 57 9.23 4.72 4.04
CA VAL A 57 8.10 5.51 4.53
C VAL A 57 7.98 6.82 3.75
N ALA A 58 6.84 7.50 3.86
CA ALA A 58 6.59 8.76 3.16
C ALA A 58 6.91 9.97 4.03
N ARG A 59 6.64 9.90 5.30
CA ARG A 59 6.68 11.03 6.25
C ARG A 59 7.69 10.79 7.37
N ILE A 60 8.36 11.86 7.80
CA ILE A 60 9.32 11.77 8.92
C ILE A 60 8.66 11.25 10.21
N GLY A 61 7.40 11.62 10.46
CA GLY A 61 6.63 11.09 11.59
C GLY A 61 6.49 9.58 11.60
N GLU A 62 6.30 8.95 10.44
CA GLU A 62 6.28 7.48 10.31
C GLU A 62 7.65 6.88 10.66
N ALA A 63 8.74 7.49 10.20
CA ALA A 63 10.08 7.05 10.53
C ALA A 63 10.37 7.14 12.04
N LEU A 64 9.96 8.23 12.68
CA LEU A 64 10.11 8.42 14.12
C LEU A 64 9.27 7.44 14.93
N MET A 65 8.07 7.11 14.47
CA MET A 65 7.24 6.06 15.09
C MET A 65 7.94 4.69 15.02
N LEU A 66 8.55 4.35 13.88
CA LEU A 66 9.33 3.11 13.75
C LEU A 66 10.51 3.09 14.73
N ARG A 67 11.25 4.19 14.84
CA ARG A 67 12.37 4.29 15.80
C ARG A 67 11.91 4.16 17.25
N SER A 68 10.86 4.87 17.61
CA SER A 68 10.26 4.78 18.96
C SER A 68 9.73 3.38 19.27
N GLY A 69 9.28 2.65 18.26
CA GLY A 69 8.82 1.27 18.35
C GLY A 69 9.94 0.21 18.34
N GLY A 70 11.21 0.62 18.38
CA GLY A 70 12.35 -0.30 18.48
C GLY A 70 12.90 -0.81 17.15
N ILE A 71 12.48 -0.27 16.03
CA ILE A 71 13.05 -0.62 14.72
C ILE A 71 14.44 0.02 14.59
N VAL A 72 15.46 -0.80 14.40
CA VAL A 72 16.87 -0.38 14.29
C VAL A 72 17.42 -0.44 12.86
N LYS A 73 16.74 -1.16 11.95
CA LYS A 73 17.15 -1.26 10.55
C LYS A 73 17.09 0.09 9.84
N PRO A 74 17.78 0.25 8.69
CA PRO A 74 17.69 1.46 7.89
C PRO A 74 16.24 1.82 7.55
N ILE A 75 15.96 3.12 7.56
CA ILE A 75 14.66 3.69 7.17
C ILE A 75 14.93 4.74 6.11
N LEU A 76 14.18 4.69 5.01
CA LEU A 76 14.26 5.62 3.89
C LEU A 76 12.99 6.46 3.78
N LEU A 77 13.15 7.80 3.77
CA LEU A 77 12.10 8.73 3.37
C LEU A 77 11.99 8.74 1.85
N LEU A 78 10.94 8.12 1.31
CA LEU A 78 10.74 7.95 -0.13
C LEU A 78 10.43 9.27 -0.85
N GLU A 79 9.87 10.26 -0.15
CA GLU A 79 9.54 11.58 -0.68
C GLU A 79 10.56 12.66 -0.26
N GLY A 80 11.55 12.27 0.56
CA GLY A 80 12.53 13.17 1.12
C GLY A 80 12.03 13.98 2.31
N PHE A 81 12.90 14.80 2.86
CA PHE A 81 12.57 15.76 3.91
C PHE A 81 11.86 16.99 3.32
N PHE A 82 11.07 17.67 4.12
CA PHE A 82 10.25 18.81 3.66
C PHE A 82 10.86 20.16 4.01
N SER A 83 11.65 20.24 5.07
CA SER A 83 12.32 21.47 5.46
C SER A 83 13.74 21.21 5.95
N ALA A 84 14.58 22.27 5.97
CA ALA A 84 15.95 22.18 6.46
C ALA A 84 16.04 21.75 7.94
N GLU A 85 15.03 22.09 8.73
CA GLU A 85 14.93 21.71 10.15
C GLU A 85 14.79 20.19 10.35
N ASP A 86 14.34 19.46 9.34
CA ASP A 86 14.26 18.00 9.39
C ASP A 86 15.66 17.34 9.37
N LEU A 87 16.66 17.97 8.78
CA LEU A 87 17.98 17.37 8.58
C LEU A 87 18.67 16.93 9.88
N PRO A 88 18.72 17.73 10.94
CA PRO A 88 19.26 17.27 12.23
C PRO A 88 18.49 16.08 12.81
N VAL A 89 17.17 16.01 12.57
CA VAL A 89 16.32 14.90 13.03
C VAL A 89 16.67 13.61 12.28
N LEU A 90 16.90 13.69 10.96
CA LEU A 90 17.36 12.54 10.16
C LEU A 90 18.69 12.00 10.70
N VAL A 91 19.65 12.88 10.96
CA VAL A 91 20.97 12.51 11.50
C VAL A 91 20.84 11.84 12.88
N ALA A 92 20.08 12.46 13.78
CA ALA A 92 19.89 11.95 15.13
C ALA A 92 19.22 10.56 15.17
N ASN A 93 18.37 10.25 14.21
CA ASN A 93 17.59 9.02 14.16
C ASN A 93 18.05 8.01 13.09
N ASN A 94 19.18 8.24 12.43
CA ASN A 94 19.69 7.37 11.35
C ASN A 94 18.67 7.12 10.24
N ILE A 95 18.04 8.18 9.75
CA ILE A 95 17.05 8.10 8.67
C ILE A 95 17.71 8.56 7.37
N GLU A 96 17.62 7.72 6.33
CA GLU A 96 18.02 8.04 4.97
C GLU A 96 16.94 8.84 4.26
N THR A 97 17.31 9.61 3.25
CA THR A 97 16.33 10.43 2.52
C THR A 97 16.52 10.34 1.02
N ALA A 98 15.40 10.39 0.28
CA ALA A 98 15.45 10.75 -1.13
C ALA A 98 15.68 12.26 -1.26
N VAL A 99 16.35 12.67 -2.33
CA VAL A 99 16.57 14.06 -2.71
C VAL A 99 16.16 14.23 -4.17
N HIS A 100 15.28 15.18 -4.44
CA HIS A 100 14.61 15.30 -5.74
C HIS A 100 14.44 16.74 -6.23
N SER A 101 14.87 17.73 -5.45
CA SER A 101 14.71 19.15 -5.80
C SER A 101 15.94 19.98 -5.44
N ILE A 102 16.06 21.13 -6.10
CA ILE A 102 17.16 22.07 -5.83
C ILE A 102 17.09 22.63 -4.40
N GLU A 103 15.88 22.82 -3.87
CA GLU A 103 15.66 23.34 -2.52
C GLU A 103 16.22 22.36 -1.47
N GLN A 104 16.04 21.06 -1.69
CA GLN A 104 16.59 20.03 -0.80
C GLN A 104 18.13 19.99 -0.91
N LEU A 105 18.68 20.10 -2.11
CA LEU A 105 20.14 20.16 -2.32
C LEU A 105 20.75 21.38 -1.62
N GLU A 106 20.18 22.55 -1.81
CA GLU A 106 20.65 23.79 -1.17
C GLU A 106 20.54 23.72 0.37
N ALA A 107 19.47 23.13 0.88
CA ALA A 107 19.33 22.89 2.31
C ALA A 107 20.44 21.99 2.86
N LEU A 108 20.82 20.92 2.13
CA LEU A 108 21.94 20.06 2.49
C LEU A 108 23.28 20.81 2.43
N GLU A 109 23.52 21.63 1.41
CA GLU A 109 24.76 22.41 1.26
C GLU A 109 24.95 23.42 2.39
N GLN A 110 23.85 24.04 2.85
CA GLN A 110 23.87 25.09 3.87
C GLN A 110 23.82 24.56 5.30
N ALA A 111 23.44 23.30 5.50
CA ALA A 111 23.26 22.74 6.83
C ALA A 111 24.58 22.56 7.58
N GLU A 112 24.49 22.65 8.90
CA GLU A 112 25.57 22.26 9.82
C GLU A 112 25.16 20.96 10.52
N LEU A 113 25.60 19.82 9.97
CA LEU A 113 25.22 18.49 10.46
C LEU A 113 26.40 17.81 11.18
N ALA A 114 26.11 17.07 12.23
CA ALA A 114 27.09 16.33 13.00
C ALA A 114 27.77 15.20 12.18
N ARG A 115 27.06 14.69 11.17
CA ARG A 115 27.56 13.67 10.23
C ARG A 115 26.79 13.72 8.91
N PRO A 116 27.37 13.18 7.82
CA PRO A 116 26.69 13.11 6.54
C PRO A 116 25.45 12.24 6.58
N VAL A 117 24.46 12.58 5.74
CA VAL A 117 23.21 11.84 5.57
C VAL A 117 23.34 10.88 4.38
N PRO A 118 23.09 9.58 4.56
CA PRO A 118 22.93 8.67 3.43
C PRO A 118 21.68 9.05 2.63
N LEU A 119 21.81 9.12 1.31
CA LEU A 119 20.71 9.56 0.48
C LEU A 119 20.62 8.86 -0.86
N TRP A 120 19.46 9.02 -1.46
CA TRP A 120 19.09 8.55 -2.77
C TRP A 120 18.71 9.75 -3.64
N MET A 121 19.50 10.04 -4.65
CA MET A 121 19.09 10.99 -5.67
C MET A 121 17.96 10.41 -6.50
N LYS A 122 16.82 11.08 -6.55
CA LYS A 122 15.69 10.65 -7.36
C LYS A 122 15.74 11.30 -8.75
N LEU A 123 15.83 10.46 -9.78
CA LEU A 123 15.79 10.84 -11.18
C LEU A 123 14.36 10.72 -11.70
N ASP A 124 13.85 11.74 -12.38
CA ASP A 124 12.58 11.65 -13.11
C ASP A 124 12.82 11.05 -14.49
N THR A 125 12.53 9.77 -14.63
CA THR A 125 12.70 9.05 -15.90
C THR A 125 11.43 9.01 -16.75
N GLY A 126 10.32 9.61 -16.26
CA GLY A 126 9.07 9.64 -17.03
C GLY A 126 7.79 9.58 -16.22
N MET A 127 7.83 9.48 -14.90
CA MET A 127 6.63 9.55 -14.07
C MET A 127 6.13 11.00 -13.90
N HIS A 128 7.05 11.97 -13.95
CA HIS A 128 6.76 13.41 -13.90
C HIS A 128 5.95 13.82 -12.66
N ARG A 129 6.36 13.30 -11.50
CA ARG A 129 5.79 13.65 -10.19
C ARG A 129 6.83 14.27 -9.28
N LEU A 130 7.92 13.54 -9.00
CA LEU A 130 9.10 13.99 -8.25
C LEU A 130 10.34 13.53 -8.98
N GLY A 131 11.45 14.25 -8.78
CA GLY A 131 12.74 13.86 -9.31
C GLY A 131 13.40 14.93 -10.14
N VAL A 132 14.70 14.82 -10.27
CA VAL A 132 15.52 15.70 -11.10
C VAL A 132 15.39 15.28 -12.56
N ARG A 133 15.17 16.24 -13.44
CA ARG A 133 15.08 15.99 -14.88
C ARG A 133 16.42 15.52 -15.44
N PRO A 134 16.43 14.61 -16.43
CA PRO A 134 17.68 14.09 -17.01
C PRO A 134 18.66 15.17 -17.48
N GLU A 135 18.14 16.27 -18.02
CA GLU A 135 18.96 17.39 -18.53
C GLU A 135 19.73 18.12 -17.42
N GLN A 136 19.23 18.05 -16.18
CA GLN A 136 19.83 18.69 -15.00
C GLN A 136 20.55 17.69 -14.09
N ALA A 137 20.38 16.41 -14.35
CA ALA A 137 20.75 15.34 -13.41
C ALA A 137 22.25 15.28 -13.15
N GLU A 138 23.09 15.44 -14.16
CA GLU A 138 24.56 15.36 -13.98
C GLU A 138 25.07 16.48 -13.09
N ALA A 139 24.67 17.72 -13.35
CA ALA A 139 25.08 18.86 -12.53
C ALA A 139 24.60 18.74 -11.09
N PHE A 140 23.37 18.26 -10.89
CA PHE A 140 22.79 18.01 -9.59
C PHE A 140 23.57 16.91 -8.84
N TYR A 141 23.86 15.81 -9.50
CA TYR A 141 24.62 14.69 -8.95
C TYR A 141 26.03 15.13 -8.51
N GLN A 142 26.74 15.93 -9.32
CA GLN A 142 28.05 16.43 -8.97
C GLN A 142 28.02 17.33 -7.73
N ARG A 143 26.99 18.15 -7.55
CA ARG A 143 26.79 18.94 -6.33
C ARG A 143 26.56 18.06 -5.10
N LEU A 144 25.76 16.99 -5.22
CA LEU A 144 25.59 16.01 -4.15
C LEU A 144 26.91 15.32 -3.78
N CYS A 145 27.71 14.94 -4.77
CA CYS A 145 29.02 14.32 -4.54
C CYS A 145 30.01 15.28 -3.85
N ALA A 146 29.91 16.57 -4.09
CA ALA A 146 30.78 17.59 -3.49
C ALA A 146 30.27 18.06 -2.10
N CYS A 147 29.02 17.75 -1.74
CA CYS A 147 28.41 18.23 -0.49
C CYS A 147 28.94 17.44 0.71
N ARG A 148 29.54 18.15 1.68
CA ARG A 148 30.11 17.56 2.91
C ARG A 148 29.05 16.84 3.78
N ASN A 149 27.77 17.25 3.67
CA ASN A 149 26.68 16.70 4.44
C ASN A 149 26.01 15.48 3.78
N VAL A 150 26.54 15.04 2.63
CA VAL A 150 26.05 13.89 1.89
C VAL A 150 27.02 12.72 2.04
N ALA A 151 26.53 11.60 2.55
CA ALA A 151 27.32 10.37 2.63
C ALA A 151 27.57 9.81 1.22
N GLN A 152 28.82 9.39 0.98
CA GLN A 152 29.21 8.84 -0.32
C GLN A 152 29.27 7.30 -0.25
N PRO A 153 29.01 6.60 -1.34
CA PRO A 153 28.56 7.10 -2.64
C PRO A 153 27.08 7.53 -2.62
N VAL A 154 26.70 8.44 -3.51
CA VAL A 154 25.30 8.83 -3.73
C VAL A 154 24.56 7.70 -4.44
N ASN A 155 23.48 7.22 -3.83
CA ASN A 155 22.62 6.23 -4.44
C ASN A 155 21.61 6.90 -5.40
N ILE A 156 21.09 6.15 -6.36
CA ILE A 156 20.22 6.68 -7.41
C ILE A 156 18.93 5.84 -7.45
N MET A 157 17.78 6.51 -7.49
CA MET A 157 16.48 5.88 -7.60
C MET A 157 15.60 6.56 -8.64
N SER A 158 14.62 5.82 -9.13
CA SER A 158 13.51 6.35 -9.92
C SER A 158 12.23 5.61 -9.59
N HIS A 159 11.15 5.92 -10.30
CA HIS A 159 9.86 5.25 -10.11
C HIS A 159 9.16 5.12 -11.45
N PHE A 160 8.62 3.92 -11.74
CA PHE A 160 7.88 3.67 -12.97
C PHE A 160 6.46 4.18 -12.89
N SER A 161 5.99 4.76 -13.97
CA SER A 161 4.62 5.23 -14.09
C SER A 161 3.64 4.14 -14.54
N ARG A 162 4.13 3.14 -15.28
CA ARG A 162 3.31 2.14 -15.98
C ARG A 162 3.92 0.73 -15.90
N ALA A 163 4.51 0.37 -14.76
CA ALA A 163 5.09 -0.97 -14.58
C ALA A 163 4.05 -2.10 -14.58
N ASP A 164 2.79 -1.77 -14.33
CA ASP A 164 1.62 -2.64 -14.39
C ASP A 164 1.07 -2.87 -15.82
N GLU A 165 1.65 -2.19 -16.82
CA GLU A 165 1.26 -2.31 -18.23
C GLU A 165 2.39 -2.94 -19.06
N PRO A 166 2.55 -4.29 -19.06
CA PRO A 166 3.65 -4.95 -19.74
C PRO A 166 3.64 -4.78 -21.26
N GLU A 167 2.48 -4.46 -21.85
CA GLU A 167 2.33 -4.22 -23.28
C GLU A 167 2.81 -2.81 -23.70
N SER A 168 3.01 -1.91 -22.75
CA SER A 168 3.50 -0.55 -23.02
C SER A 168 5.02 -0.50 -23.04
N ASP A 169 5.60 0.27 -23.94
CA ASP A 169 7.03 0.53 -24.00
C ASP A 169 7.51 1.59 -22.98
N ALA A 170 6.59 2.17 -22.21
CA ALA A 170 6.88 3.25 -21.28
C ALA A 170 7.92 2.83 -20.23
N THR A 171 7.76 1.64 -19.64
CA THR A 171 8.70 1.13 -18.64
C THR A 171 10.09 0.87 -19.23
N LEU A 172 10.16 0.31 -20.44
CA LEU A 172 11.45 0.11 -21.13
C LEU A 172 12.16 1.44 -21.39
N LYS A 173 11.44 2.48 -21.78
CA LYS A 173 12.01 3.84 -21.96
C LYS A 173 12.53 4.41 -20.63
N GLN A 174 11.81 4.19 -19.54
CA GLN A 174 12.26 4.62 -18.21
C GLN A 174 13.51 3.86 -17.77
N ILE A 175 13.57 2.54 -17.99
CA ILE A 175 14.76 1.72 -17.72
C ILE A 175 15.96 2.26 -18.50
N ALA A 176 15.80 2.48 -19.81
CA ALA A 176 16.88 2.98 -20.66
C ALA A 176 17.38 4.36 -20.20
N CYS A 177 16.49 5.28 -19.87
CA CYS A 177 16.82 6.60 -19.34
C CYS A 177 17.59 6.49 -18.02
N PHE A 178 17.13 5.65 -17.11
CA PHE A 178 17.77 5.43 -15.81
C PHE A 178 19.19 4.84 -15.98
N GLU A 179 19.34 3.79 -16.76
CA GLU A 179 20.63 3.13 -17.00
C GLU A 179 21.64 4.04 -17.70
N GLN A 180 21.17 4.87 -18.63
CA GLN A 180 22.03 5.86 -19.29
C GLN A 180 22.67 6.82 -18.27
N PHE A 181 21.88 7.30 -17.29
CA PHE A 181 22.38 8.20 -16.25
C PHE A 181 23.21 7.49 -15.20
N ALA A 182 22.77 6.33 -14.73
CA ALA A 182 23.39 5.61 -13.61
C ALA A 182 24.71 4.89 -14.00
N ARG A 183 24.95 4.70 -15.30
CA ARG A 183 26.12 3.97 -15.80
C ARG A 183 27.43 4.58 -15.29
N GLY A 184 28.28 3.72 -14.70
CA GLY A 184 29.60 4.13 -14.20
C GLY A 184 29.58 4.90 -12.88
N LYS A 185 28.41 5.17 -12.29
CA LYS A 185 28.30 5.79 -10.97
C LYS A 185 28.37 4.70 -9.88
N PRO A 186 29.12 4.93 -8.78
CA PRO A 186 29.39 3.87 -7.79
C PRO A 186 28.26 3.58 -6.82
N GLY A 187 27.22 4.44 -6.77
CA GLY A 187 26.09 4.29 -5.86
C GLY A 187 25.18 3.11 -6.23
N GLN A 188 24.41 2.68 -5.27
CA GLN A 188 23.38 1.64 -5.46
C GLN A 188 22.16 2.20 -6.19
N ARG A 189 21.39 1.32 -6.82
CA ARG A 189 20.29 1.68 -7.73
C ARG A 189 18.98 1.00 -7.29
N SER A 190 17.87 1.72 -7.44
CA SER A 190 16.55 1.21 -7.17
C SER A 190 15.49 1.88 -8.06
N VAL A 191 14.79 1.11 -8.87
CA VAL A 191 13.71 1.61 -9.73
C VAL A 191 12.41 0.82 -9.57
N ALA A 192 12.48 -0.46 -9.24
CA ALA A 192 11.34 -1.36 -9.16
C ALA A 192 10.61 -1.24 -7.83
N ALA A 193 9.34 -0.81 -7.88
CA ALA A 193 8.35 -1.02 -6.82
C ALA A 193 7.65 -2.37 -7.05
N SER A 194 6.40 -2.55 -6.59
CA SER A 194 5.69 -3.84 -6.71
C SER A 194 5.55 -4.32 -8.16
N GLY A 195 5.05 -3.49 -9.07
CA GLY A 195 4.88 -3.86 -10.47
C GLY A 195 6.21 -4.17 -11.15
N GLY A 196 7.24 -3.35 -10.90
CA GLY A 196 8.59 -3.58 -11.42
C GLY A 196 9.20 -4.87 -10.89
N THR A 197 8.97 -5.19 -9.64
CA THR A 197 9.46 -6.43 -9.01
C THR A 197 8.85 -7.67 -9.64
N LEU A 198 7.54 -7.66 -9.92
CA LEU A 198 6.83 -8.81 -10.49
C LEU A 198 7.05 -9.00 -11.98
N LEU A 199 7.11 -7.91 -12.76
CA LEU A 199 6.98 -7.96 -14.21
C LEU A 199 8.26 -7.57 -14.97
N TRP A 200 9.20 -6.90 -14.31
CA TRP A 200 10.38 -6.32 -14.98
C TRP A 200 11.69 -6.75 -14.32
N PRO A 201 12.13 -8.02 -14.50
CA PRO A 201 13.35 -8.54 -13.88
C PRO A 201 14.60 -7.71 -14.17
N ASP A 202 14.71 -7.14 -15.38
CA ASP A 202 15.84 -6.30 -15.78
C ASP A 202 15.93 -4.98 -14.98
N ALA A 203 14.86 -4.63 -14.24
CA ALA A 203 14.80 -3.43 -13.42
C ALA A 203 15.06 -3.69 -11.93
N HIS A 204 15.39 -4.91 -11.52
CA HIS A 204 15.57 -5.21 -10.10
C HIS A 204 16.73 -4.47 -9.46
N ASN A 205 17.86 -4.30 -10.16
CA ASN A 205 19.04 -3.63 -9.65
C ASN A 205 19.48 -4.13 -8.26
N GLU A 206 20.21 -3.32 -7.50
CA GLU A 206 20.69 -3.71 -6.17
C GLU A 206 19.58 -3.72 -5.12
N TRP A 207 18.49 -2.93 -5.35
CA TRP A 207 17.38 -2.81 -4.43
C TRP A 207 16.02 -2.79 -5.13
N VAL A 208 15.05 -3.54 -4.58
CA VAL A 208 13.63 -3.45 -4.93
C VAL A 208 12.83 -2.85 -3.79
N ARG A 209 11.74 -2.17 -4.12
CA ARG A 209 10.87 -1.47 -3.16
C ARG A 209 9.43 -1.98 -3.23
N PRO A 210 9.17 -3.24 -2.84
CA PRO A 210 7.82 -3.76 -2.82
C PRO A 210 6.96 -3.00 -1.81
N GLY A 211 5.74 -2.68 -2.22
CA GLY A 211 4.70 -2.12 -1.36
C GLY A 211 3.51 -3.08 -1.32
N ILE A 212 2.52 -2.88 -2.17
CA ILE A 212 1.24 -3.59 -2.10
C ILE A 212 1.38 -5.12 -2.17
N ILE A 213 2.37 -5.66 -2.86
CA ILE A 213 2.59 -7.11 -2.93
C ILE A 213 3.00 -7.72 -1.59
N LEU A 214 3.58 -6.95 -0.68
CA LEU A 214 3.86 -7.42 0.69
C LEU A 214 2.57 -7.74 1.45
N TYR A 215 1.49 -7.06 1.11
CA TYR A 215 0.18 -7.21 1.73
C TYR A 215 -0.70 -8.24 1.00
N GLY A 216 -0.16 -8.89 -0.04
CA GLY A 216 -0.81 -9.96 -0.77
C GLY A 216 -1.82 -9.50 -1.82
N VAL A 217 -1.72 -8.26 -2.26
CA VAL A 217 -2.61 -7.63 -3.24
C VAL A 217 -1.85 -7.40 -4.55
N SER A 218 -2.53 -7.63 -5.67
CA SER A 218 -1.95 -7.39 -7.00
C SER A 218 -1.75 -5.90 -7.27
N PRO A 219 -0.61 -5.50 -7.85
CA PRO A 219 -0.42 -4.14 -8.35
C PRO A 219 -1.10 -3.90 -9.70
N LEU A 220 -1.66 -4.93 -10.34
CA LEU A 220 -2.29 -4.86 -11.66
C LEU A 220 -3.77 -4.51 -11.54
N ASP A 221 -4.32 -3.92 -12.60
CA ASP A 221 -5.74 -3.56 -12.68
C ASP A 221 -6.66 -4.79 -12.80
N SER A 222 -6.12 -5.94 -13.13
CA SER A 222 -6.87 -7.19 -13.27
C SER A 222 -6.20 -8.33 -12.50
N GLY A 223 -6.99 -9.35 -12.16
CA GLY A 223 -6.51 -10.50 -11.40
C GLY A 223 -6.41 -10.22 -9.91
N SER A 224 -5.74 -11.11 -9.20
CA SER A 224 -5.53 -11.05 -7.75
C SER A 224 -4.09 -11.35 -7.36
N GLY A 225 -3.74 -11.04 -6.13
CA GLY A 225 -2.41 -11.38 -5.59
C GLY A 225 -2.10 -12.87 -5.62
N ALA A 226 -3.13 -13.72 -5.49
CA ALA A 226 -2.96 -15.18 -5.53
C ALA A 226 -2.37 -15.68 -6.87
N GLU A 227 -2.66 -15.01 -7.98
CA GLU A 227 -2.10 -15.34 -9.30
C GLU A 227 -0.58 -15.13 -9.38
N HIS A 228 -0.03 -14.35 -8.46
CA HIS A 228 1.40 -14.10 -8.30
C HIS A 228 2.01 -14.88 -7.12
N GLY A 229 1.29 -15.86 -6.57
CA GLY A 229 1.74 -16.64 -5.42
C GLY A 229 1.71 -15.88 -4.09
N LEU A 230 1.01 -14.74 -4.05
CA LEU A 230 0.85 -13.92 -2.84
C LEU A 230 -0.36 -14.37 -2.02
N GLN A 231 -0.34 -14.05 -0.74
CA GLN A 231 -1.43 -14.33 0.19
C GLN A 231 -1.96 -13.02 0.76
N PRO A 232 -3.28 -12.70 0.60
CA PRO A 232 -3.86 -11.52 1.24
C PRO A 232 -3.64 -11.56 2.76
N ALA A 233 -3.01 -10.51 3.29
CA ALA A 233 -2.71 -10.43 4.72
C ALA A 233 -3.90 -9.93 5.54
N MET A 234 -4.81 -9.15 4.94
CA MET A 234 -5.94 -8.57 5.64
C MET A 234 -7.25 -9.31 5.33
N THR A 235 -7.98 -9.66 6.38
CA THR A 235 -9.40 -9.99 6.31
C THR A 235 -10.18 -8.88 7.01
N LEU A 236 -10.98 -8.12 6.25
CA LEU A 236 -11.88 -7.12 6.80
C LEU A 236 -13.23 -7.76 7.04
N LYS A 237 -13.67 -7.79 8.30
CA LYS A 237 -14.89 -8.47 8.69
C LYS A 237 -15.71 -7.69 9.70
N SER A 238 -16.96 -8.07 9.83
CA SER A 238 -17.93 -7.57 10.80
C SER A 238 -18.96 -8.66 11.10
N SER A 239 -20.12 -8.27 11.60
CA SER A 239 -21.21 -9.17 11.93
C SER A 239 -22.56 -8.62 11.46
N LEU A 240 -23.51 -9.53 11.22
CA LEU A 240 -24.91 -9.15 11.08
C LEU A 240 -25.44 -8.63 12.42
N ILE A 241 -26.02 -7.43 12.42
CA ILE A 241 -26.66 -6.84 13.60
C ILE A 241 -28.19 -6.87 13.52
N ALA A 242 -28.72 -7.14 12.33
CA ALA A 242 -30.14 -7.35 12.12
C ALA A 242 -30.36 -8.33 10.96
N VAL A 243 -31.41 -9.13 11.07
CA VAL A 243 -31.96 -9.94 9.98
C VAL A 243 -33.47 -9.71 9.98
N ARG A 244 -34.01 -9.31 8.81
CA ARG A 244 -35.38 -8.81 8.70
C ARG A 244 -36.11 -9.43 7.52
N GLU A 245 -37.39 -9.69 7.65
CA GLU A 245 -38.26 -9.93 6.51
C GLU A 245 -38.42 -8.64 5.70
N HIS A 246 -38.49 -8.79 4.38
CA HIS A 246 -38.62 -7.66 3.43
C HIS A 246 -39.54 -8.10 2.29
N LYS A 247 -40.49 -7.26 1.92
CA LYS A 247 -41.51 -7.61 0.94
C LYS A 247 -41.15 -7.17 -0.46
N ALA A 248 -41.62 -7.89 -1.46
CA ALA A 248 -41.58 -7.48 -2.85
C ALA A 248 -42.14 -6.06 -3.01
N GLY A 249 -41.45 -5.23 -3.80
CA GLY A 249 -41.84 -3.84 -4.07
C GLY A 249 -41.43 -2.83 -3.02
N GLU A 250 -40.86 -3.24 -1.88
CA GLU A 250 -40.33 -2.33 -0.86
C GLU A 250 -38.90 -1.88 -1.23
N ALA A 251 -38.63 -0.60 -1.01
CA ALA A 251 -37.33 0.00 -1.22
C ALA A 251 -36.40 -0.16 -0.01
N VAL A 252 -35.09 -0.14 -0.25
CA VAL A 252 -34.06 -0.24 0.79
C VAL A 252 -33.17 0.98 0.81
N GLY A 253 -32.93 1.53 1.99
CA GLY A 253 -31.92 2.54 2.29
C GLY A 253 -32.22 3.93 1.76
N TYR A 254 -31.21 4.79 1.84
CA TYR A 254 -31.30 6.19 1.40
C TYR A 254 -31.62 6.29 -0.08
N GLY A 255 -32.65 7.09 -0.39
CA GLY A 255 -33.08 7.33 -1.76
C GLY A 255 -33.82 6.15 -2.41
N GLY A 256 -34.02 5.02 -1.69
CA GLY A 256 -34.73 3.87 -2.20
C GLY A 256 -34.18 3.33 -3.54
N THR A 257 -32.87 3.34 -3.70
CA THR A 257 -32.21 3.03 -4.98
C THR A 257 -32.34 1.57 -5.41
N TRP A 258 -32.69 0.70 -4.49
CA TRP A 258 -33.00 -0.69 -4.79
C TRP A 258 -34.40 -1.03 -4.27
N ILE A 259 -35.20 -1.64 -5.10
CA ILE A 259 -36.54 -2.14 -4.79
C ILE A 259 -36.51 -3.65 -4.91
N SER A 260 -36.96 -4.35 -3.87
CA SER A 260 -36.93 -5.82 -3.87
C SER A 260 -37.86 -6.39 -4.93
N PRO A 261 -37.37 -7.27 -5.82
CA PRO A 261 -38.21 -7.93 -6.82
C PRO A 261 -39.07 -9.08 -6.26
N ARG A 262 -38.81 -9.50 -5.01
CA ARG A 262 -39.45 -10.63 -4.34
C ARG A 262 -39.47 -10.42 -2.84
N ASP A 263 -40.30 -11.22 -2.16
CA ASP A 263 -40.15 -11.39 -0.72
C ASP A 263 -38.78 -12.02 -0.41
N THR A 264 -38.07 -11.47 0.56
CA THR A 264 -36.70 -11.89 0.90
C THR A 264 -36.38 -11.61 2.37
N ARG A 265 -35.19 -11.98 2.81
CA ARG A 265 -34.63 -11.57 4.09
C ARG A 265 -33.45 -10.64 3.87
N LEU A 266 -33.45 -9.50 4.54
CA LEU A 266 -32.34 -8.55 4.53
C LEU A 266 -31.45 -8.78 5.76
N GLY A 267 -30.14 -8.72 5.53
CA GLY A 267 -29.15 -8.59 6.58
C GLY A 267 -28.67 -7.16 6.69
N VAL A 268 -28.35 -6.73 7.90
CA VAL A 268 -27.67 -5.45 8.15
C VAL A 268 -26.32 -5.76 8.78
N VAL A 269 -25.26 -5.33 8.11
CA VAL A 269 -23.85 -5.53 8.53
C VAL A 269 -23.37 -4.28 9.27
N ALA A 270 -22.71 -4.45 10.40
CA ALA A 270 -22.11 -3.36 11.20
C ALA A 270 -20.80 -2.86 10.58
N MET A 271 -20.90 -2.30 9.39
CA MET A 271 -19.82 -1.70 8.63
C MET A 271 -20.37 -0.63 7.71
N GLY A 272 -19.71 0.49 7.60
CA GLY A 272 -20.11 1.55 6.68
C GLY A 272 -18.94 2.44 6.24
N TYR A 273 -19.25 3.56 5.57
CA TYR A 273 -18.19 4.44 5.08
C TYR A 273 -17.47 5.20 6.21
N GLY A 274 -18.05 5.28 7.38
CA GLY A 274 -17.38 5.78 8.60
C GLY A 274 -16.25 4.89 9.09
N ASP A 275 -16.23 3.62 8.67
CA ASP A 275 -15.16 2.66 8.91
C ASP A 275 -14.12 2.65 7.77
N GLY A 276 -14.43 3.28 6.64
CA GLY A 276 -13.60 3.30 5.44
C GLY A 276 -14.09 2.38 4.32
N TYR A 277 -15.23 1.73 4.48
CA TYR A 277 -15.85 0.99 3.37
C TYR A 277 -16.38 1.99 2.31
N PRO A 278 -16.20 1.73 1.01
CA PRO A 278 -16.55 2.72 -0.01
C PRO A 278 -18.06 2.97 -0.08
N ARG A 279 -18.47 4.23 0.11
CA ARG A 279 -19.87 4.66 -0.09
C ARG A 279 -20.35 4.42 -1.52
N SER A 280 -19.43 4.45 -2.48
CA SER A 280 -19.69 4.22 -3.91
C SER A 280 -19.91 2.75 -4.27
N ALA A 281 -19.78 1.81 -3.34
CA ALA A 281 -20.06 0.39 -3.62
C ALA A 281 -21.50 0.23 -4.12
N PRO A 282 -21.69 -0.19 -5.38
CA PRO A 282 -23.02 -0.31 -5.96
C PRO A 282 -23.78 -1.53 -5.40
N THR A 283 -25.08 -1.52 -5.56
CA THR A 283 -25.91 -2.74 -5.42
C THR A 283 -25.29 -3.87 -6.24
N GLY A 284 -25.19 -5.06 -5.67
CA GLY A 284 -24.56 -6.22 -6.29
C GLY A 284 -23.11 -6.45 -5.86
N THR A 285 -22.45 -5.49 -5.20
CA THR A 285 -21.12 -5.70 -4.62
C THR A 285 -21.17 -6.85 -3.62
N PRO A 286 -20.30 -7.88 -3.72
CA PRO A 286 -20.39 -9.06 -2.87
C PRO A 286 -19.88 -8.81 -1.44
N ILE A 287 -20.56 -9.47 -0.49
CA ILE A 287 -20.12 -9.68 0.89
C ILE A 287 -20.28 -11.17 1.18
N LEU A 288 -19.39 -11.77 1.95
CA LEU A 288 -19.57 -13.14 2.42
C LEU A 288 -20.33 -13.14 3.75
N ILE A 289 -21.43 -13.86 3.80
CA ILE A 289 -22.15 -14.18 5.04
C ILE A 289 -22.06 -15.68 5.24
N ASN A 290 -21.46 -16.11 6.33
CA ASN A 290 -21.21 -17.53 6.61
C ASN A 290 -20.53 -18.24 5.42
N GLY A 291 -19.59 -17.56 4.73
CA GLY A 291 -18.87 -18.09 3.57
C GLY A 291 -19.63 -18.08 2.24
N ARG A 292 -20.88 -17.61 2.22
CA ARG A 292 -21.72 -17.49 1.02
C ARG A 292 -21.75 -16.05 0.52
N GLU A 293 -21.56 -15.83 -0.77
CA GLU A 293 -21.69 -14.51 -1.38
C GLU A 293 -23.15 -14.04 -1.37
N VAL A 294 -23.36 -12.83 -0.86
CA VAL A 294 -24.63 -12.11 -0.92
C VAL A 294 -24.40 -10.69 -1.44
N PRO A 295 -25.34 -10.11 -2.18
CA PRO A 295 -25.16 -8.77 -2.74
C PRO A 295 -25.49 -7.68 -1.71
N ILE A 296 -24.73 -6.58 -1.77
CA ILE A 296 -25.17 -5.31 -1.19
C ILE A 296 -26.42 -4.84 -1.92
N VAL A 297 -27.39 -4.32 -1.20
CA VAL A 297 -28.60 -3.73 -1.76
C VAL A 297 -28.83 -2.33 -1.19
N GLY A 298 -29.09 -1.38 -2.09
CA GLY A 298 -29.21 0.03 -1.71
C GLY A 298 -27.85 0.68 -1.44
N ARG A 299 -27.89 1.89 -0.93
CA ARG A 299 -26.67 2.69 -0.65
C ARG A 299 -26.02 2.27 0.66
N VAL A 300 -24.71 2.23 0.67
CA VAL A 300 -23.91 2.10 1.89
C VAL A 300 -24.14 3.32 2.79
N SER A 301 -24.45 3.07 4.05
CA SER A 301 -24.63 4.10 5.08
C SER A 301 -23.31 4.37 5.82
N MET A 302 -23.31 5.35 6.71
CA MET A 302 -22.11 5.68 7.50
C MET A 302 -21.66 4.50 8.37
N ASP A 303 -22.61 3.76 8.96
CA ASP A 303 -22.33 2.76 9.99
C ASP A 303 -22.79 1.35 9.60
N MET A 304 -23.55 1.20 8.52
CA MET A 304 -24.25 -0.04 8.17
C MET A 304 -24.30 -0.26 6.66
N ILE A 305 -24.38 -1.54 6.30
CA ILE A 305 -24.60 -2.01 4.93
C ILE A 305 -25.75 -2.99 4.94
N SER A 306 -26.70 -2.83 4.02
CA SER A 306 -27.78 -3.79 3.80
C SER A 306 -27.40 -4.80 2.73
N VAL A 307 -27.71 -6.06 2.96
CA VAL A 307 -27.48 -7.17 2.01
C VAL A 307 -28.77 -7.98 1.81
N ASP A 308 -28.96 -8.52 0.62
CA ASP A 308 -30.03 -9.46 0.33
C ASP A 308 -29.56 -10.89 0.65
N LEU A 309 -30.01 -11.44 1.76
CA LEU A 309 -29.66 -12.79 2.21
C LEU A 309 -30.37 -13.89 1.39
N GLY A 310 -31.46 -13.52 0.71
CA GLY A 310 -32.35 -14.47 0.02
C GLY A 310 -33.56 -14.89 0.84
N PRO A 311 -34.61 -15.42 0.18
CA PRO A 311 -35.89 -15.75 0.85
C PRO A 311 -35.77 -16.88 1.86
N ASP A 312 -34.92 -17.85 1.59
CA ASP A 312 -34.73 -19.06 2.41
C ASP A 312 -33.51 -18.98 3.36
N ALA A 313 -32.97 -17.76 3.57
CA ALA A 313 -31.78 -17.58 4.38
C ALA A 313 -32.00 -18.01 5.84
N ALA A 314 -31.07 -18.81 6.36
CA ALA A 314 -31.04 -19.24 7.76
C ALA A 314 -30.09 -18.39 8.63
N ASP A 315 -29.51 -17.35 8.05
CA ASP A 315 -28.59 -16.45 8.74
C ASP A 315 -29.28 -15.73 9.91
N LYS A 316 -28.51 -15.42 10.93
CA LYS A 316 -29.01 -14.82 12.17
C LYS A 316 -28.09 -13.70 12.65
N VAL A 317 -28.59 -12.88 13.55
CA VAL A 317 -27.81 -11.85 14.21
C VAL A 317 -26.58 -12.46 14.90
N GLY A 318 -25.43 -11.85 14.67
CA GLY A 318 -24.12 -12.31 15.16
C GLY A 318 -23.32 -13.11 14.14
N ASP A 319 -23.93 -13.54 13.04
CA ASP A 319 -23.20 -14.26 11.99
C ASP A 319 -22.15 -13.37 11.33
N GLU A 320 -21.04 -13.99 10.94
CA GLU A 320 -19.87 -13.28 10.37
C GLU A 320 -20.16 -12.76 8.96
N ALA A 321 -19.76 -11.53 8.75
CA ALA A 321 -19.72 -10.87 7.45
C ALA A 321 -18.27 -10.55 7.06
N VAL A 322 -17.82 -11.02 5.90
CA VAL A 322 -16.49 -10.72 5.36
C VAL A 322 -16.63 -9.76 4.18
N LEU A 323 -16.00 -8.57 4.31
CA LEU A 323 -16.03 -7.51 3.30
C LEU A 323 -14.97 -7.71 2.21
N TRP A 324 -13.80 -8.19 2.59
CA TRP A 324 -12.74 -8.73 1.74
C TRP A 324 -11.74 -9.56 2.55
N GLY A 325 -11.00 -10.41 1.86
CA GLY A 325 -10.00 -11.29 2.46
C GLY A 325 -9.58 -12.39 1.48
N PRO A 326 -8.94 -13.46 1.94
CA PRO A 326 -8.52 -14.56 1.06
C PRO A 326 -9.65 -15.19 0.24
N ALA A 327 -10.84 -15.34 0.81
CA ALA A 327 -12.00 -15.93 0.13
C ALA A 327 -12.79 -14.92 -0.73
N LEU A 328 -12.55 -13.63 -0.55
CA LEU A 328 -13.14 -12.54 -1.33
C LEU A 328 -12.06 -11.47 -1.55
N PRO A 329 -11.21 -11.61 -2.56
CA PRO A 329 -10.10 -10.68 -2.79
C PRO A 329 -10.55 -9.23 -2.87
N VAL A 330 -9.78 -8.33 -2.26
CA VAL A 330 -10.08 -6.88 -2.28
C VAL A 330 -10.09 -6.35 -3.71
N GLU A 331 -9.35 -6.95 -4.63
CA GLU A 331 -9.35 -6.62 -6.05
C GLU A 331 -10.74 -6.79 -6.70
N ARG A 332 -11.55 -7.73 -6.22
CA ARG A 332 -12.95 -7.85 -6.67
C ARG A 332 -13.79 -6.66 -6.23
N ILE A 333 -13.56 -6.17 -5.03
CA ILE A 333 -14.25 -4.97 -4.53
C ILE A 333 -13.77 -3.74 -5.30
N ALA A 334 -12.50 -3.66 -5.60
CA ALA A 334 -11.93 -2.61 -6.46
C ALA A 334 -12.62 -2.59 -7.84
N ALA A 335 -12.78 -3.74 -8.47
CA ALA A 335 -13.47 -3.87 -9.75
C ALA A 335 -14.94 -3.42 -9.68
N CYS A 336 -15.66 -3.76 -8.60
CA CYS A 336 -17.06 -3.35 -8.41
C CYS A 336 -17.21 -1.85 -8.18
N THR A 337 -16.27 -1.21 -7.49
CA THR A 337 -16.39 0.17 -7.02
C THR A 337 -15.69 1.19 -7.90
N GLY A 338 -14.77 0.75 -8.75
CA GLY A 338 -13.87 1.64 -9.50
C GLY A 338 -12.82 2.33 -8.63
N ILE A 339 -12.65 1.89 -7.38
CA ILE A 339 -11.64 2.38 -6.44
C ILE A 339 -10.48 1.39 -6.45
N SER A 340 -9.23 1.89 -6.51
CA SER A 340 -8.06 1.00 -6.50
C SER A 340 -7.97 0.21 -5.19
N ALA A 341 -7.43 -1.01 -5.29
CA ALA A 341 -7.17 -1.83 -4.10
C ALA A 341 -6.24 -1.14 -3.12
N TYR A 342 -5.28 -0.33 -3.60
CA TYR A 342 -4.42 0.52 -2.77
C TYR A 342 -5.24 1.44 -1.86
N GLU A 343 -6.20 2.14 -2.44
CA GLU A 343 -7.06 3.07 -1.70
C GLU A 343 -7.95 2.31 -0.72
N LEU A 344 -8.56 1.20 -1.12
CA LEU A 344 -9.46 0.43 -0.27
C LEU A 344 -8.80 -0.02 1.04
N ILE A 345 -7.60 -0.59 0.97
CA ILE A 345 -6.90 -1.08 2.16
C ILE A 345 -6.30 0.04 3.03
N THR A 346 -5.92 1.17 2.42
CA THR A 346 -5.24 2.26 3.15
C THR A 346 -6.20 3.21 3.85
N LYS A 347 -7.47 3.29 3.43
CA LYS A 347 -8.41 4.29 3.95
C LYS A 347 -9.27 3.84 5.13
N LEU A 348 -9.01 2.67 5.71
CA LEU A 348 -9.68 2.25 6.92
C LEU A 348 -9.48 3.28 8.04
N THR A 349 -10.56 3.59 8.74
CA THR A 349 -10.53 4.58 9.82
C THR A 349 -10.14 3.94 11.16
N GLN A 350 -9.88 4.78 12.16
CA GLN A 350 -9.56 4.33 13.52
C GLN A 350 -10.71 3.58 14.22
N ARG A 351 -11.91 3.60 13.65
CA ARG A 351 -13.05 2.81 14.16
C ARG A 351 -12.86 1.31 13.93
N VAL A 352 -12.05 0.92 12.95
CA VAL A 352 -11.78 -0.49 12.66
C VAL A 352 -10.81 -1.04 13.68
N ALA A 353 -11.23 -2.07 14.42
CA ALA A 353 -10.34 -2.76 15.34
C ALA A 353 -9.29 -3.56 14.57
N MET A 354 -8.06 -3.55 15.06
CA MET A 354 -6.95 -4.31 14.48
C MET A 354 -6.70 -5.58 15.31
N GLU A 355 -6.68 -6.72 14.66
CA GLU A 355 -6.33 -8.01 15.28
C GLU A 355 -5.19 -8.65 14.48
N TYR A 356 -4.21 -9.21 15.19
CA TYR A 356 -3.04 -9.84 14.56
C TYR A 356 -3.01 -11.32 14.91
N ILE A 357 -2.83 -12.16 13.89
CA ILE A 357 -2.75 -13.62 14.00
C ILE A 357 -1.49 -14.15 13.33
N GLY A 358 -1.15 -15.40 13.57
CA GLY A 358 -0.06 -16.08 12.87
C GLY A 358 1.33 -15.71 13.41
N ASP A 359 1.60 -16.05 14.65
CA ASP A 359 2.90 -15.85 15.31
C ASP A 359 4.05 -16.62 14.66
#